data_17f1555936c0056b8725433302deb08d
#
_entry.id   17f1555936c0056b8725433302deb08d
#
_cell.length_a   1.000
_cell.length_b   1.000
_cell.length_c   1.000
_cell.angle_alpha   90.00
_cell.angle_beta   90.00
_cell.angle_gamma   90.00
#
_symmetry.space_group_name_H-M   'P 1'
#
loop_
_entity.id
_entity.type
_entity.pdbx_description
1 polymer ?
#
loop_
_entity_poly.entity_id
_entity_poly.type
_entity_poly.pdbx_seq_one_letter_code
_entity_poly.pdbx_strand_id
1 'polypeptide(L)' 'MKIGFIGLGIMGKPMVRNLLKAGHEVIVYDVVESNMDQVVKDGAKAAVSSKDAAARC' A
#
# COMPACT_ATOMS: atom_id res chain seq x y z
N MET A 1 -1.61 -12.39 5.74
CA MET A 1 -0.95 -11.41 6.64
C MET A 1 -1.30 -10.00 6.20
N LYS A 2 -1.53 -9.12 7.14
CA LYS A 2 -1.76 -7.70 6.83
C LYS A 2 -0.44 -6.95 6.89
N ILE A 3 -0.14 -6.20 5.84
CA ILE A 3 1.12 -5.48 5.73
C ILE A 3 0.82 -4.00 5.50
N GLY A 4 1.40 -3.15 6.34
CA GLY A 4 1.34 -1.69 6.16
C GLY A 4 2.55 -1.23 5.35
N PHE A 5 2.31 -0.42 4.34
CA PHE A 5 3.37 0.10 3.47
C PHE A 5 3.23 1.62 3.39
N ILE A 6 4.20 2.33 3.92
CA ILE A 6 4.19 3.79 3.98
C ILE A 6 5.32 4.33 3.11
N GLY A 7 4.98 5.21 2.15
CA GLY A 7 5.95 5.75 1.22
C GLY A 7 6.18 4.81 0.04
N LEU A 8 5.37 4.93 -1.01
CA LEU A 8 5.45 4.04 -2.16
C LEU A 8 6.60 4.39 -3.10
N GLY A 9 6.59 5.59 -3.65
CA GLY A 9 7.58 5.98 -4.63
C GLY A 9 7.66 5.02 -5.80
N ILE A 10 8.77 5.10 -6.55
CA ILE A 10 8.99 4.23 -7.71
C ILE A 10 9.26 2.78 -7.27
N MET A 11 10.02 2.61 -6.19
CA MET A 11 10.43 1.28 -5.72
C MET A 11 9.33 0.55 -4.94
N GLY A 12 8.45 1.29 -4.29
CA GLY A 12 7.42 0.70 -3.46
C GLY A 12 6.33 -0.01 -4.25
N LYS A 13 5.97 0.50 -5.42
CA LYS A 13 4.91 -0.08 -6.25
C LYS A 13 5.16 -1.52 -6.65
N PRO A 14 6.34 -1.88 -7.19
CA PRO A 14 6.64 -3.27 -7.49
C PRO A 14 6.63 -4.18 -6.26
N MET A 15 7.10 -3.67 -5.12
CA MET A 15 7.09 -4.44 -3.88
C MET A 15 5.67 -4.74 -3.42
N VAL A 16 4.78 -3.75 -3.47
CA VAL A 16 3.37 -3.94 -3.12
C VAL A 16 2.72 -4.98 -4.04
N ARG A 17 2.98 -4.91 -5.35
CA ARG A 17 2.45 -5.88 -6.30
C ARG A 17 2.89 -7.29 -5.99
N ASN A 18 4.17 -7.47 -5.62
CA ASN A 18 4.69 -8.78 -5.24
C ASN A 18 4.01 -9.31 -3.99
N LEU A 19 3.78 -8.46 -3.00
CA LEU A 19 3.08 -8.84 -1.77
C LEU A 19 1.64 -9.25 -2.05
N LEU A 20 0.96 -8.52 -2.93
CA LEU A 20 -0.41 -8.87 -3.33
C LEU A 20 -0.47 -10.21 -4.06
N LYS A 21 0.49 -10.49 -4.94
CA LYS A 21 0.57 -11.77 -5.64
C LYS A 21 0.81 -12.93 -4.69
N ALA A 22 1.53 -12.67 -3.58
CA ALA A 22 1.78 -13.67 -2.55
C ALA A 22 0.56 -13.93 -1.65
N GLY A 23 -0.53 -13.21 -1.85
CA GLY A 23 -1.77 -13.40 -1.09
C GLY A 23 -1.88 -12.58 0.18
N HIS A 24 -1.00 -11.59 0.36
CA HIS A 24 -1.07 -10.70 1.53
C HIS A 24 -2.07 -9.57 1.32
N GLU A 25 -2.65 -9.10 2.41
CA GLU A 25 -3.46 -7.89 2.42
C GLU A 25 -2.51 -6.71 2.67
N VAL A 26 -2.47 -5.77 1.73
CA VAL A 26 -1.55 -4.63 1.82
C VAL A 26 -2.35 -3.34 1.97
N ILE A 27 -1.99 -2.57 2.99
CA ILE A 27 -2.57 -1.26 3.27
C ILE A 27 -1.48 -0.23 3.03
N VAL A 28 -1.73 0.71 2.12
CA VAL A 28 -0.71 1.66 1.66
C VAL A 28 -1.05 3.09 2.03
N TYR A 29 -0.04 3.88 2.25
CA TYR A 29 -0.17 5.32 2.39
C TYR A 29 1.00 6.02 1.71
N ASP A 30 0.70 7.07 0.95
CA ASP A 30 1.69 7.96 0.37
C ASP A 30 1.10 9.37 0.36
N VAL A 31 1.96 10.37 0.53
CA VAL A 31 1.53 11.78 0.46
C VAL A 31 1.08 12.16 -0.96
N VAL A 32 1.54 11.43 -1.96
CA VAL A 32 1.12 11.60 -3.35
C VAL A 32 0.01 10.59 -3.65
N GLU A 33 -1.21 11.10 -3.77
CA GLU A 33 -2.40 10.26 -3.95
C GLU A 33 -2.33 9.39 -5.21
N SER A 34 -1.78 9.92 -6.30
CA SER A 34 -1.66 9.16 -7.54
C SER A 34 -0.79 7.91 -7.39
N ASN A 35 0.17 7.91 -6.47
CA ASN A 35 0.96 6.72 -6.18
C ASN A 35 0.13 5.61 -5.54
N MET A 36 -0.81 5.99 -4.68
CA MET A 36 -1.72 5.04 -4.06
C MET A 36 -2.71 4.47 -5.07
N ASP A 37 -3.23 5.31 -5.96
CA ASP A 37 -4.23 4.89 -6.95
C ASP A 37 -3.75 3.73 -7.81
N GLN A 38 -2.50 3.72 -8.19
CA GLN A 38 -1.93 2.67 -9.02
C GLN A 38 -1.95 1.31 -8.32
N VAL A 39 -1.57 1.28 -7.05
CA VAL A 39 -1.53 0.02 -6.30
C VAL A 39 -2.92 -0.40 -5.81
N VAL A 40 -3.82 0.55 -5.60
CA VAL A 40 -5.23 0.23 -5.29
C VAL A 40 -5.88 -0.51 -6.45
N LYS A 41 -5.57 -0.14 -7.68
CA LYS A 41 -6.03 -0.89 -8.86
C LYS A 41 -5.53 -2.33 -8.87
N ASP A 42 -4.36 -2.57 -8.27
CA ASP A 42 -3.79 -3.91 -8.17
C ASP A 42 -4.33 -4.71 -6.98
N GLY A 43 -5.12 -4.09 -6.11
CA GLY A 43 -5.77 -4.76 -5.00
C GLY A 43 -5.38 -4.28 -3.62
N ALA A 44 -4.48 -3.31 -3.50
CA ALA A 44 -4.11 -2.75 -2.20
C ALA A 44 -5.21 -1.82 -1.68
N LYS A 45 -5.20 -1.57 -0.37
CA LYS A 45 -6.13 -0.66 0.27
C LYS A 45 -5.40 0.62 0.66
N ALA A 46 -6.00 1.77 0.34
CA ALA A 46 -5.41 3.07 0.69
C ALA A 46 -5.83 3.49 2.10
N ALA A 47 -4.87 3.96 2.88
CA ALA A 47 -5.11 4.57 4.19
C ALA A 47 -5.23 6.09 4.04
N VAL A 48 -5.83 6.75 5.01
CA VAL A 48 -6.00 8.22 5.00
C VAL A 48 -4.79 8.93 5.60
N SER A 49 -3.94 8.21 6.32
CA SER A 49 -2.71 8.75 6.92
C SER A 49 -1.76 7.61 7.25
N SER A 50 -0.50 7.94 7.55
CA SER A 50 0.46 6.94 7.99
C SER A 50 0.03 6.29 9.31
N LYS A 51 -0.57 7.08 10.19
CA LYS A 51 -1.10 6.58 11.46
C LYS A 51 -2.24 5.59 11.22
N ASP A 52 -3.13 5.89 10.27
CA ASP A 52 -4.23 5.01 9.91
C ASP A 52 -3.69 3.69 9.34
N ALA A 53 -2.70 3.74 8.45
CA ALA A 53 -2.08 2.54 7.91
C ALA A 53 -1.50 1.66 9.01
N ALA A 54 -0.78 2.25 9.96
CA ALA A 54 -0.19 1.53 11.08
C ALA A 54 -1.27 0.91 11.98
N ALA A 55 -2.37 1.61 12.21
CA ALA A 55 -3.45 1.13 13.08
C ALA A 55 -4.22 -0.05 12.45
N ARG A 56 -4.22 -0.16 11.13
CA ARG A 56 -4.96 -1.20 10.40
C ARG A 56 -4.14 -2.47 10.17
N CYS A 57 -2.88 -2.47 10.57
CA CYS A 57 -1.98 -3.63 10.37
C CYS A 57 -1.76 -4.49 11.60
#